data_51ae3a4b087c6cbee270dcce0fb6fc9e
#
_entry.id   51ae3a4b087c6cbee270dcce0fb6fc9e
#
_cell.length_a   1.000
_cell.length_b   1.000
_cell.length_c   1.000
_cell.angle_alpha   90.00
_cell.angle_beta   90.00
_cell.angle_gamma   90.00
#
_symmetry.space_group_name_H-M   'P 1'
#
loop_
_entity.id
_entity.type
_entity.pdbx_description
1 polymer ?
#
loop_
_entity_poly.entity_id
_entity_poly.type
_entity_poly.pdbx_seq_one_letter_code
_entity_poly.pdbx_strand_id
1 'polypeptide(L)'
;MKIIILGAGQVGTTLAENLVSEDNDITLVDNESPQLQALQEKHDLRVVQGSPSSPKVLRDAGAADADLMVAVTASDEINMVACQMGYTLFNTPTRIARIRNSEYLREKDKLFNDENVPIDHLISPENLVTDEITRLIAYPGALQVAHFANNRISMVVVRAYYGGPLVGYALSAFREHMPHIDCRIMSILRNGKPIRPQGSTIVEAGDEITFICATEHIKAVMSELQRLEKPYKRVMIVGGGNVAAGVAKCLENICTVKLIERDEERANLLAEKLSKTLVFYGDASDQNLLFEEHIENVDVFLSLSSDDEANIMSALLAKRLGAKKAMVLIQRIAYINLIQGGSIDIVVSPQQATISALLGYVRKGDVKNVATLRHGIAEAIEIVAHGDESTSNVVGRKIGELRLPMGTIIGALLRGNDVIVTRRQVVIEEGDHVVIYLSDKKNVPEIEKLFQPSAFFI
;
A
#
# COMPACT_ATOMS: atom_id res chain seq x y z
N MET A 1 1.66 22.68 4.44
CA MET A 1 1.27 22.19 5.78
C MET A 1 2.49 22.14 6.67
N LYS A 2 2.32 22.41 7.98
CA LYS A 2 3.35 22.19 8.99
C LYS A 2 3.19 20.80 9.60
N ILE A 3 4.13 19.92 9.36
CA ILE A 3 4.03 18.50 9.72
C ILE A 3 5.17 18.15 10.68
N ILE A 4 4.81 17.56 11.82
CA ILE A 4 5.80 17.01 12.77
C ILE A 4 5.78 15.49 12.64
N ILE A 5 6.95 14.91 12.35
CA ILE A 5 7.15 13.46 12.30
C ILE A 5 8.00 13.04 13.49
N LEU A 6 7.47 12.17 14.32
CA LEU A 6 8.10 11.65 15.53
C LEU A 6 8.63 10.24 15.27
N GLY A 7 9.96 10.13 15.23
CA GLY A 7 10.71 8.93 14.89
C GLY A 7 11.40 9.05 13.53
N ALA A 8 12.73 9.03 13.51
CA ALA A 8 13.59 9.06 12.32
C ALA A 8 14.03 7.66 11.87
N GLY A 9 13.27 6.63 12.20
CA GLY A 9 13.45 5.30 11.64
C GLY A 9 13.07 5.25 10.15
N GLN A 10 13.13 4.05 9.55
CA GLN A 10 12.87 3.87 8.10
C GLN A 10 11.55 4.50 7.63
N VAL A 11 10.45 4.32 8.37
CA VAL A 11 9.13 4.88 8.01
C VAL A 11 9.14 6.41 8.07
N GLY A 12 9.59 6.99 9.19
CA GLY A 12 9.57 8.44 9.38
C GLY A 12 10.50 9.17 8.41
N THR A 13 11.70 8.62 8.17
CA THR A 13 12.65 9.16 7.18
C THR A 13 12.06 9.15 5.77
N THR A 14 11.55 8.00 5.32
CA THR A 14 10.99 7.90 3.96
C THR A 14 9.72 8.76 3.81
N LEU A 15 8.90 8.87 4.86
CA LEU A 15 7.75 9.77 4.85
C LEU A 15 8.20 11.22 4.70
N ALA A 16 9.19 11.67 5.49
CA ALA A 16 9.77 13.01 5.40
C ALA A 16 10.32 13.28 4.00
N GLU A 17 11.11 12.37 3.41
CA GLU A 17 11.65 12.48 2.05
C GLU A 17 10.56 12.62 0.97
N ASN A 18 9.45 11.90 1.10
CA ASN A 18 8.33 12.04 0.17
C ASN A 18 7.63 13.41 0.31
N LEU A 19 7.43 13.88 1.53
CA LEU A 19 6.65 15.08 1.81
C LEU A 19 7.43 16.39 1.62
N VAL A 20 8.74 16.40 1.81
CA VAL A 20 9.60 17.57 1.51
C VAL A 20 9.49 17.99 0.05
N SER A 21 9.35 17.03 -0.87
CA SER A 21 9.21 17.31 -2.30
C SER A 21 7.86 17.95 -2.69
N GLU A 22 6.92 18.09 -1.73
CA GLU A 22 5.53 18.51 -1.95
C GLU A 22 5.19 19.86 -1.30
N ASP A 23 6.19 20.71 -1.05
CA ASP A 23 6.01 22.06 -0.48
C ASP A 23 5.40 22.04 0.94
N ASN A 24 5.84 21.10 1.77
CA ASN A 24 5.48 21.00 3.18
C ASN A 24 6.64 21.45 4.08
N ASP A 25 6.30 22.10 5.20
CA ASP A 25 7.23 22.46 6.27
C ASP A 25 7.33 21.29 7.26
N ILE A 26 8.44 20.56 7.20
CA ILE A 26 8.60 19.29 7.94
C ILE A 26 9.61 19.45 9.07
N THR A 27 9.16 19.07 10.28
CA THR A 27 10.03 18.89 11.43
C THR A 27 10.12 17.41 11.81
N LEU A 28 11.32 16.85 11.81
CA LEU A 28 11.58 15.47 12.21
C LEU A 28 12.19 15.43 13.63
N VAL A 29 11.64 14.60 14.51
CA VAL A 29 12.06 14.46 15.91
C VAL A 29 12.55 13.05 16.19
N ASP A 30 13.76 12.90 16.74
CA ASP A 30 14.27 11.60 17.22
C ASP A 30 15.33 11.79 18.32
N ASN A 31 15.59 10.75 19.07
CA ASN A 31 16.67 10.73 20.06
C ASN A 31 18.08 10.63 19.45
N GLU A 32 18.20 10.02 18.25
CA GLU A 32 19.47 9.71 17.61
C GLU A 32 19.96 10.84 16.69
N SER A 33 21.04 11.52 17.13
CA SER A 33 21.63 12.67 16.43
C SER A 33 22.24 12.38 15.05
N PRO A 34 23.02 11.30 14.83
CA PRO A 34 23.72 11.12 13.55
C PRO A 34 22.81 10.98 12.34
N GLN A 35 21.67 10.28 12.49
CA GLN A 35 20.70 10.11 11.42
C GLN A 35 19.99 11.41 11.07
N LEU A 36 19.65 12.21 12.09
CA LEU A 36 18.99 13.51 11.93
C LEU A 36 19.85 14.50 11.16
N GLN A 37 21.14 14.58 11.47
CA GLN A 37 22.08 15.49 10.79
C GLN A 37 22.24 15.14 9.30
N ALA A 38 22.43 13.86 9.00
CA ALA A 38 22.54 13.40 7.61
C ALA A 38 21.27 13.71 6.77
N LEU A 39 20.09 13.67 7.40
CA LEU A 39 18.83 14.01 6.74
C LEU A 39 18.69 15.51 6.50
N GLN A 40 19.08 16.33 7.47
CA GLN A 40 19.06 17.80 7.35
C GLN A 40 20.03 18.31 6.28
N GLU A 41 21.18 17.67 6.11
CA GLU A 41 22.15 18.02 5.06
C GLU A 41 21.62 17.69 3.65
N LYS A 42 20.79 16.66 3.54
CA LYS A 42 20.31 16.13 2.26
C LYS A 42 18.98 16.74 1.81
N HIS A 43 18.15 17.17 2.77
CA HIS A 43 16.78 17.62 2.52
C HIS A 43 16.49 18.94 3.26
N ASP A 44 15.64 19.76 2.67
CA ASP A 44 15.16 21.01 3.31
C ASP A 44 14.08 20.66 4.36
N LEU A 45 14.54 20.21 5.53
CA LEU A 45 13.69 19.90 6.67
C LEU A 45 14.37 20.32 7.99
N ARG A 46 13.53 20.60 8.98
CA ARG A 46 13.98 20.89 10.32
C ARG A 46 14.14 19.60 11.12
N VAL A 47 15.19 19.53 11.96
CA VAL A 47 15.39 18.42 12.89
C VAL A 47 15.43 18.92 14.33
N VAL A 48 14.86 18.12 15.23
CA VAL A 48 14.90 18.37 16.67
C VAL A 48 15.32 17.09 17.37
N GLN A 49 16.44 17.14 18.07
CA GLN A 49 16.93 16.00 18.84
C GLN A 49 16.28 15.95 20.21
N GLY A 50 15.72 14.80 20.57
CA GLY A 50 15.17 14.53 21.89
C GLY A 50 14.03 13.53 21.88
N SER A 51 13.53 13.19 23.07
CA SER A 51 12.43 12.25 23.20
C SER A 51 11.13 12.80 22.60
N PRO A 52 10.49 12.06 21.65
CA PRO A 52 9.20 12.44 21.10
C PRO A 52 8.06 12.58 22.12
N SER A 53 8.21 12.00 23.32
CA SER A 53 7.25 12.13 24.42
C SER A 53 7.59 13.27 25.41
N SER A 54 8.56 14.15 25.09
CA SER A 54 8.88 15.30 25.95
C SER A 54 8.12 16.56 25.54
N PRO A 55 7.35 17.20 26.45
CA PRO A 55 6.66 18.45 26.14
C PRO A 55 7.59 19.59 25.67
N LYS A 56 8.83 19.64 26.19
CA LYS A 56 9.84 20.60 25.77
C LYS A 56 10.25 20.35 24.31
N VAL A 57 10.57 19.10 23.97
CA VAL A 57 10.98 18.71 22.63
C VAL A 57 9.88 18.96 21.61
N LEU A 58 8.62 18.65 21.95
CA LEU A 58 7.46 18.91 21.09
C LEU A 58 7.26 20.44 20.88
N ARG A 59 7.48 21.26 21.93
CA ARG A 59 7.41 22.72 21.80
C ARG A 59 8.53 23.25 20.90
N ASP A 60 9.75 22.75 21.09
CA ASP A 60 10.90 23.13 20.28
C ASP A 60 10.73 22.65 18.81
N ALA A 61 9.97 21.59 18.59
CA ALA A 61 9.59 21.11 17.26
C ALA A 61 8.46 21.93 16.59
N GLY A 62 7.82 22.85 17.33
CA GLY A 62 6.75 23.69 16.79
C GLY A 62 5.35 23.08 16.86
N ALA A 63 5.09 22.19 17.85
CA ALA A 63 3.81 21.47 17.97
C ALA A 63 2.59 22.39 18.10
N ALA A 64 2.76 23.61 18.66
CA ALA A 64 1.68 24.58 18.78
C ALA A 64 1.16 25.13 17.44
N ASP A 65 1.98 25.10 16.40
CA ASP A 65 1.65 25.61 15.07
C ASP A 65 1.52 24.48 14.04
N ALA A 66 1.64 23.21 14.45
CA ALA A 66 1.59 22.06 13.55
C ALA A 66 0.15 21.74 13.15
N ASP A 67 -0.05 21.53 11.85
CA ASP A 67 -1.32 21.06 11.28
C ASP A 67 -1.50 19.54 11.51
N LEU A 68 -0.39 18.80 11.52
CA LEU A 68 -0.36 17.34 11.59
C LEU A 68 0.81 16.85 12.44
N MET A 69 0.53 15.89 13.31
CA MET A 69 1.53 15.12 14.06
C MET A 69 1.46 13.65 13.68
N VAL A 70 2.59 13.07 13.24
CA VAL A 70 2.71 11.67 12.83
C VAL A 70 3.69 10.97 13.77
N ALA A 71 3.20 10.15 14.69
CA ALA A 71 3.99 9.41 15.66
C ALA A 71 4.26 7.98 15.15
N VAL A 72 5.51 7.73 14.69
CA VAL A 72 5.95 6.46 14.09
C VAL A 72 7.23 5.92 14.71
N THR A 73 7.43 6.20 16.00
CA THR A 73 8.55 5.66 16.77
C THR A 73 8.45 4.15 16.96
N ALA A 74 9.48 3.50 17.49
CA ALA A 74 9.49 2.07 17.74
C ALA A 74 8.54 1.62 18.88
N SER A 75 8.12 2.54 19.79
CA SER A 75 7.25 2.26 20.93
C SER A 75 5.85 2.80 20.73
N ASP A 76 4.86 1.93 20.88
CA ASP A 76 3.43 2.29 20.85
C ASP A 76 3.09 3.30 21.96
N GLU A 77 3.66 3.10 23.17
CA GLU A 77 3.43 3.95 24.32
C GLU A 77 3.96 5.37 24.09
N ILE A 78 5.16 5.52 23.49
CA ILE A 78 5.69 6.83 23.11
C ILE A 78 4.79 7.49 22.08
N ASN A 79 4.30 6.75 21.10
CA ASN A 79 3.40 7.26 20.07
C ASN A 79 2.06 7.75 20.70
N MET A 80 1.47 6.96 21.60
CA MET A 80 0.26 7.32 22.34
C MET A 80 0.47 8.58 23.19
N VAL A 81 1.56 8.62 23.99
CA VAL A 81 1.86 9.77 24.86
C VAL A 81 2.12 11.04 24.05
N ALA A 82 2.83 10.94 22.93
CA ALA A 82 3.09 12.07 22.04
C ALA A 82 1.78 12.64 21.46
N CYS A 83 0.87 11.79 20.98
CA CYS A 83 -0.45 12.21 20.52
C CYS A 83 -1.30 12.85 21.64
N GLN A 84 -1.26 12.26 22.85
CA GLN A 84 -1.92 12.86 24.02
C GLN A 84 -1.41 14.27 24.31
N MET A 85 -0.10 14.49 24.26
CA MET A 85 0.49 15.82 24.45
C MET A 85 0.15 16.77 23.31
N GLY A 86 0.17 16.29 22.08
CA GLY A 86 -0.24 17.03 20.89
C GLY A 86 -1.66 17.60 21.05
N TYR A 87 -2.56 16.79 21.56
CA TYR A 87 -3.93 17.20 21.87
C TYR A 87 -4.01 18.18 23.06
N THR A 88 -3.51 17.75 24.22
CA THR A 88 -3.75 18.44 25.50
C THR A 88 -2.98 19.75 25.65
N LEU A 89 -1.74 19.81 25.14
CA LEU A 89 -0.84 20.95 25.35
C LEU A 89 -0.72 21.87 24.14
N PHE A 90 -0.92 21.35 22.94
CA PHE A 90 -0.62 22.05 21.69
C PHE A 90 -1.82 22.22 20.78
N ASN A 91 -2.94 21.54 21.04
CA ASN A 91 -4.16 21.55 20.20
C ASN A 91 -3.85 21.22 18.72
N THR A 92 -2.89 20.30 18.47
CA THR A 92 -2.57 19.85 17.11
C THR A 92 -3.83 19.23 16.48
N PRO A 93 -4.30 19.73 15.32
CA PRO A 93 -5.59 19.35 14.76
C PRO A 93 -5.70 17.88 14.39
N THR A 94 -4.63 17.29 13.83
CA THR A 94 -4.63 15.88 13.39
C THR A 94 -3.45 15.13 13.96
N ARG A 95 -3.73 13.98 14.57
CA ARG A 95 -2.74 13.12 15.23
C ARG A 95 -2.85 11.70 14.69
N ILE A 96 -1.75 11.22 14.12
CA ILE A 96 -1.65 9.87 13.56
C ILE A 96 -0.64 9.09 14.38
N ALA A 97 -0.98 7.88 14.81
CA ALA A 97 -0.07 7.04 15.55
C ALA A 97 0.08 5.65 14.91
N ARG A 98 1.33 5.18 14.89
CA ARG A 98 1.63 3.78 14.60
C ARG A 98 1.44 2.96 15.86
N ILE A 99 0.54 1.96 15.80
CA ILE A 99 0.27 1.02 16.88
C ILE A 99 0.44 -0.40 16.33
N ARG A 100 1.31 -1.18 16.95
CA ARG A 100 1.70 -2.53 16.54
C ARG A 100 1.13 -3.61 17.44
N ASN A 101 0.95 -3.30 18.72
CA ASN A 101 0.46 -4.26 19.70
C ASN A 101 -1.02 -4.57 19.45
N SER A 102 -1.29 -5.85 19.15
CA SER A 102 -2.64 -6.34 18.89
C SER A 102 -3.60 -6.21 20.08
N GLU A 103 -3.08 -6.06 21.31
CA GLU A 103 -3.92 -5.88 22.50
C GLU A 103 -4.54 -4.48 22.49
N TYR A 104 -3.76 -3.44 22.20
CA TYR A 104 -4.29 -2.09 22.02
C TYR A 104 -5.28 -2.01 20.85
N LEU A 105 -4.97 -2.67 19.73
CA LEU A 105 -5.83 -2.66 18.55
C LEU A 105 -7.18 -3.37 18.74
N ARG A 106 -7.26 -4.36 19.65
CA ARG A 106 -8.54 -5.01 20.00
C ARG A 106 -9.47 -4.08 20.77
N GLU A 107 -8.92 -3.20 21.60
CA GLU A 107 -9.67 -2.24 22.41
C GLU A 107 -9.71 -0.84 21.77
N LYS A 108 -9.40 -0.74 20.46
CA LYS A 108 -9.21 0.54 19.75
C LYS A 108 -10.36 1.52 19.93
N ASP A 109 -11.61 1.04 19.85
CA ASP A 109 -12.82 1.89 19.92
C ASP A 109 -13.04 2.47 21.32
N LYS A 110 -12.50 1.82 22.37
CA LYS A 110 -12.54 2.31 23.75
C LYS A 110 -11.33 3.19 24.08
N LEU A 111 -10.16 2.82 23.56
CA LEU A 111 -8.90 3.48 23.91
C LEU A 111 -8.68 4.77 23.10
N PHE A 112 -8.92 4.71 21.79
CA PHE A 112 -8.50 5.77 20.87
C PHE A 112 -9.67 6.68 20.49
N ASN A 113 -9.88 7.69 21.33
CA ASN A 113 -10.88 8.74 21.19
C ASN A 113 -10.42 9.97 22.00
N ASP A 114 -11.06 11.10 21.80
CA ASP A 114 -10.67 12.38 22.45
C ASP A 114 -10.80 12.38 23.98
N GLU A 115 -11.62 11.48 24.55
CA GLU A 115 -11.79 11.39 26.00
C GLU A 115 -10.66 10.58 26.69
N ASN A 116 -10.05 9.64 25.97
CA ASN A 116 -9.02 8.74 26.51
C ASN A 116 -7.64 9.02 25.90
N VAL A 117 -7.32 8.41 24.75
CA VAL A 117 -6.07 8.63 24.02
C VAL A 117 -6.41 9.21 22.64
N PRO A 118 -6.24 10.54 22.46
CA PRO A 118 -6.71 11.25 21.27
C PRO A 118 -5.83 11.01 20.06
N ILE A 119 -6.12 9.93 19.34
CA ILE A 119 -5.51 9.57 18.07
C ILE A 119 -6.60 9.56 17.02
N ASP A 120 -6.46 10.42 16.00
CA ASP A 120 -7.44 10.53 14.92
C ASP A 120 -7.34 9.36 13.94
N HIS A 121 -6.10 8.91 13.66
CA HIS A 121 -5.86 7.80 12.74
C HIS A 121 -4.81 6.83 13.25
N LEU A 122 -5.16 5.54 13.22
CA LEU A 122 -4.29 4.45 13.62
C LEU A 122 -3.64 3.78 12.42
N ILE A 123 -2.35 3.57 12.46
CA ILE A 123 -1.59 2.82 11.47
C ILE A 123 -1.06 1.54 12.12
N SER A 124 -1.47 0.39 11.59
CA SER A 124 -0.92 -0.91 11.95
C SER A 124 -0.24 -1.55 10.74
N PRO A 125 1.09 -1.50 10.65
CA PRO A 125 1.83 -2.08 9.53
C PRO A 125 1.52 -3.57 9.33
N GLU A 126 1.34 -4.30 10.43
CA GLU A 126 1.04 -5.72 10.42
C GLU A 126 -0.31 -6.01 9.76
N ASN A 127 -1.34 -5.22 10.07
CA ASN A 127 -2.66 -5.37 9.46
C ASN A 127 -2.63 -4.97 7.98
N LEU A 128 -1.95 -3.87 7.62
CA LEU A 128 -1.81 -3.42 6.23
C LEU A 128 -1.17 -4.50 5.34
N VAL A 129 -0.10 -5.13 5.84
CA VAL A 129 0.58 -6.22 5.12
C VAL A 129 -0.28 -7.48 5.06
N THR A 130 -0.98 -7.83 6.16
CA THR A 130 -1.92 -8.95 6.18
C THR A 130 -2.99 -8.79 5.12
N ASP A 131 -3.58 -7.60 5.02
CA ASP A 131 -4.60 -7.27 4.02
C ASP A 131 -4.04 -7.31 2.59
N GLU A 132 -2.82 -6.81 2.36
CA GLU A 132 -2.14 -6.86 1.06
C GLU A 132 -1.90 -8.30 0.62
N ILE A 133 -1.33 -9.16 1.48
CA ILE A 133 -1.10 -10.57 1.17
C ILE A 133 -2.42 -11.29 0.92
N THR A 134 -3.44 -11.04 1.73
CA THR A 134 -4.76 -11.68 1.57
C THR A 134 -5.40 -11.31 0.23
N ARG A 135 -5.29 -10.04 -0.20
CA ARG A 135 -5.74 -9.60 -1.55
C ARG A 135 -4.98 -10.32 -2.66
N LEU A 136 -3.65 -10.46 -2.54
CA LEU A 136 -2.85 -11.16 -3.53
C LEU A 136 -3.20 -12.66 -3.63
N ILE A 137 -3.55 -13.29 -2.52
CA ILE A 137 -4.05 -14.68 -2.49
C ILE A 137 -5.43 -14.79 -3.15
N ALA A 138 -6.29 -13.79 -3.00
CA ALA A 138 -7.63 -13.76 -3.62
C ALA A 138 -7.60 -13.57 -5.16
N TYR A 139 -6.53 -12.96 -5.68
CA TYR A 139 -6.33 -12.69 -7.11
C TYR A 139 -5.02 -13.32 -7.63
N PRO A 140 -4.98 -14.66 -7.81
CA PRO A 140 -3.80 -15.37 -8.27
C PRO A 140 -3.27 -14.80 -9.59
N GLY A 141 -1.98 -14.52 -9.65
CA GLY A 141 -1.33 -13.93 -10.83
C GLY A 141 -1.27 -12.38 -10.82
N ALA A 142 -1.97 -11.71 -9.90
CA ALA A 142 -1.76 -10.29 -9.68
C ALA A 142 -0.41 -10.04 -8.97
N LEU A 143 0.29 -8.99 -9.38
CA LEU A 143 1.51 -8.51 -8.72
C LEU A 143 1.19 -7.50 -7.62
N GLN A 144 0.11 -6.72 -7.80
CA GLN A 144 -0.40 -5.77 -6.82
C GLN A 144 -1.88 -5.53 -7.06
N VAL A 145 -2.66 -5.35 -5.98
CA VAL A 145 -4.09 -5.01 -6.02
C VAL A 145 -4.36 -3.89 -5.04
N ALA A 146 -4.88 -2.77 -5.53
CA ALA A 146 -5.32 -1.64 -4.72
C ALA A 146 -6.82 -1.40 -4.95
N HIS A 147 -7.57 -1.28 -3.86
CA HIS A 147 -9.00 -1.02 -3.89
C HIS A 147 -9.29 0.44 -3.54
N PHE A 148 -10.28 1.01 -4.21
CA PHE A 148 -10.74 2.38 -4.06
C PHE A 148 -12.27 2.41 -3.98
N ALA A 149 -12.83 3.54 -3.56
CA ALA A 149 -14.26 3.79 -3.55
C ALA A 149 -15.04 2.65 -2.86
N ASN A 150 -14.70 2.39 -1.59
CA ASN A 150 -15.28 1.31 -0.78
C ASN A 150 -15.20 -0.08 -1.47
N ASN A 151 -14.04 -0.38 -2.05
CA ASN A 151 -13.76 -1.62 -2.78
C ASN A 151 -14.59 -1.83 -4.06
N ARG A 152 -15.20 -0.76 -4.62
CA ARG A 152 -15.98 -0.83 -5.86
C ARG A 152 -15.08 -0.69 -7.09
N ILE A 153 -14.01 0.06 -7.00
CA ILE A 153 -13.01 0.28 -8.04
C ILE A 153 -11.72 -0.39 -7.63
N SER A 154 -11.04 -1.04 -8.56
CA SER A 154 -9.75 -1.66 -8.32
C SER A 154 -8.72 -1.29 -9.38
N MET A 155 -7.51 -1.01 -8.93
CA MET A 155 -6.33 -0.87 -9.76
C MET A 155 -5.43 -2.07 -9.52
N VAL A 156 -5.07 -2.76 -10.60
CA VAL A 156 -4.35 -4.03 -10.53
C VAL A 156 -3.11 -3.98 -11.41
N VAL A 157 -2.01 -4.49 -10.91
CA VAL A 157 -0.77 -4.70 -11.66
C VAL A 157 -0.63 -6.18 -11.95
N VAL A 158 -0.48 -6.54 -13.22
CA VAL A 158 -0.26 -7.92 -13.67
C VAL A 158 0.89 -7.98 -14.65
N ARG A 159 1.50 -9.17 -14.78
CA ARG A 159 2.43 -9.44 -15.87
C ARG A 159 1.73 -10.19 -16.97
N ALA A 160 1.86 -9.71 -18.20
CA ALA A 160 1.33 -10.38 -19.37
C ALA A 160 2.16 -11.63 -19.69
N TYR A 161 1.50 -12.75 -19.92
CA TYR A 161 2.13 -14.02 -20.27
C TYR A 161 1.53 -14.60 -21.54
N TYR A 162 2.31 -15.43 -22.24
CA TYR A 162 1.80 -16.20 -23.36
C TYR A 162 0.57 -17.04 -22.95
N GLY A 163 -0.49 -16.95 -23.76
CA GLY A 163 -1.76 -17.61 -23.50
C GLY A 163 -2.86 -16.67 -22.99
N GLY A 164 -2.56 -15.40 -22.71
CA GLY A 164 -3.56 -14.35 -22.60
C GLY A 164 -4.04 -13.91 -23.98
N PRO A 165 -5.35 -13.86 -24.26
CA PRO A 165 -5.91 -13.56 -25.59
C PRO A 165 -5.42 -12.23 -26.18
N LEU A 166 -5.16 -11.22 -25.32
CA LEU A 166 -4.69 -9.91 -25.76
C LEU A 166 -3.19 -9.86 -26.05
N VAL A 167 -2.41 -10.86 -25.63
CA VAL A 167 -0.95 -10.87 -25.85
C VAL A 167 -0.63 -11.11 -27.31
N GLY A 168 0.11 -10.17 -27.92
CA GLY A 168 0.39 -10.13 -29.36
C GLY A 168 -0.59 -9.26 -30.14
N TYR A 169 -1.65 -8.73 -29.52
CA TYR A 169 -2.63 -7.85 -30.15
C TYR A 169 -2.56 -6.42 -29.59
N ALA A 170 -3.15 -5.49 -30.33
CA ALA A 170 -3.26 -4.11 -29.90
C ALA A 170 -4.28 -3.94 -28.76
N LEU A 171 -4.07 -2.97 -27.87
CA LEU A 171 -5.00 -2.69 -26.76
C LEU A 171 -6.44 -2.40 -27.22
N SER A 172 -6.63 -1.91 -28.45
CA SER A 172 -7.97 -1.71 -29.03
C SER A 172 -8.80 -2.99 -29.14
N ALA A 173 -8.15 -4.17 -29.30
CA ALA A 173 -8.80 -5.45 -29.39
C ALA A 173 -9.50 -5.87 -28.07
N PHE A 174 -9.11 -5.28 -26.93
CA PHE A 174 -9.76 -5.54 -25.65
C PHE A 174 -11.29 -5.35 -25.70
N ARG A 175 -11.76 -4.30 -26.42
CA ARG A 175 -13.20 -4.04 -26.55
C ARG A 175 -13.94 -5.07 -27.40
N GLU A 176 -13.22 -5.68 -28.35
CA GLU A 176 -13.80 -6.73 -29.21
C GLU A 176 -13.90 -8.03 -28.42
N HIS A 177 -12.91 -8.32 -27.59
CA HIS A 177 -12.91 -9.50 -26.73
C HIS A 177 -13.91 -9.39 -25.56
N MET A 178 -14.04 -8.18 -24.98
CA MET A 178 -14.86 -7.94 -23.77
C MET A 178 -15.77 -6.71 -23.93
N PRO A 179 -16.81 -6.78 -24.77
CA PRO A 179 -17.66 -5.61 -25.08
C PRO A 179 -18.48 -5.10 -23.88
N HIS A 180 -18.72 -5.96 -22.87
CA HIS A 180 -19.52 -5.63 -21.69
C HIS A 180 -18.69 -5.26 -20.45
N ILE A 181 -17.36 -5.26 -20.56
CA ILE A 181 -16.47 -4.92 -19.45
C ILE A 181 -15.70 -3.65 -19.78
N ASP A 182 -15.96 -2.61 -18.99
CA ASP A 182 -15.17 -1.41 -19.06
C ASP A 182 -13.90 -1.55 -18.22
N CYS A 183 -12.76 -1.34 -18.88
CA CYS A 183 -11.42 -1.33 -18.29
C CYS A 183 -10.60 -0.24 -18.96
N ARG A 184 -9.65 0.31 -18.21
CA ARG A 184 -8.65 1.24 -18.74
C ARG A 184 -7.25 0.82 -18.34
N ILE A 185 -6.36 0.72 -19.32
CA ILE A 185 -4.94 0.51 -19.07
C ILE A 185 -4.32 1.86 -18.69
N MET A 186 -3.71 1.90 -17.50
CA MET A 186 -3.11 3.09 -16.91
C MET A 186 -1.65 3.25 -17.30
N SER A 187 -0.89 2.15 -17.26
CA SER A 187 0.51 2.11 -17.65
C SER A 187 0.93 0.73 -18.15
N ILE A 188 1.96 0.71 -18.96
CA ILE A 188 2.67 -0.51 -19.39
C ILE A 188 4.14 -0.29 -19.08
N LEU A 189 4.78 -1.29 -18.48
CA LEU A 189 6.22 -1.31 -18.30
C LEU A 189 6.81 -2.50 -19.03
N ARG A 190 7.64 -2.24 -20.02
CA ARG A 190 8.32 -3.25 -20.81
C ARG A 190 9.81 -3.20 -20.51
N ASN A 191 10.36 -4.30 -20.00
CA ASN A 191 11.78 -4.37 -19.62
C ASN A 191 12.22 -3.20 -18.71
N GLY A 192 11.38 -2.84 -17.74
CA GLY A 192 11.66 -1.73 -16.83
C GLY A 192 11.41 -0.33 -17.39
N LYS A 193 11.05 -0.19 -18.68
CA LYS A 193 10.82 1.12 -19.33
C LYS A 193 9.33 1.40 -19.47
N PRO A 194 8.87 2.61 -19.11
CA PRO A 194 7.46 2.99 -19.26
C PRO A 194 7.09 3.17 -20.73
N ILE A 195 5.96 2.59 -21.13
CA ILE A 195 5.32 2.78 -22.43
C ILE A 195 3.98 3.46 -22.22
N ARG A 196 3.69 4.53 -22.96
CA ARG A 196 2.40 5.20 -22.92
C ARG A 196 1.34 4.32 -23.60
N PRO A 197 0.28 3.87 -22.90
CA PRO A 197 -0.76 3.05 -23.49
C PRO A 197 -1.54 3.83 -24.55
N GLN A 198 -1.63 3.29 -25.77
CA GLN A 198 -2.47 3.78 -26.86
C GLN A 198 -3.27 2.61 -27.44
N GLY A 199 -4.37 2.89 -28.13
CA GLY A 199 -5.16 1.82 -28.75
C GLY A 199 -4.35 0.92 -29.69
N SER A 200 -3.34 1.47 -30.36
CA SER A 200 -2.42 0.75 -31.25
C SER A 200 -1.25 0.06 -30.55
N THR A 201 -1.07 0.23 -29.24
CA THR A 201 0.02 -0.41 -28.50
C THR A 201 -0.22 -1.92 -28.44
N ILE A 202 0.74 -2.70 -28.93
CA ILE A 202 0.70 -4.16 -28.89
C ILE A 202 1.17 -4.61 -27.51
N VAL A 203 0.41 -5.51 -26.88
CA VAL A 203 0.77 -6.16 -25.61
C VAL A 203 1.79 -7.26 -25.88
N GLU A 204 2.95 -7.24 -25.21
CA GLU A 204 3.96 -8.27 -25.30
C GLU A 204 4.04 -9.11 -24.02
N ALA A 205 4.43 -10.37 -24.18
CA ALA A 205 4.70 -11.22 -23.01
C ALA A 205 5.86 -10.63 -22.19
N GLY A 206 5.67 -10.56 -20.86
CA GLY A 206 6.59 -9.89 -19.95
C GLY A 206 6.24 -8.45 -19.62
N ASP A 207 5.31 -7.82 -20.35
CA ASP A 207 4.83 -6.48 -20.00
C ASP A 207 4.19 -6.49 -18.61
N GLU A 208 4.56 -5.55 -17.76
CA GLU A 208 3.82 -5.28 -16.53
C GLU A 208 2.76 -4.20 -16.84
N ILE A 209 1.50 -4.60 -16.71
CA ILE A 209 0.36 -3.78 -17.10
C ILE A 209 -0.41 -3.37 -15.84
N THR A 210 -0.60 -2.07 -15.67
CA THR A 210 -1.50 -1.52 -14.66
C THR A 210 -2.83 -1.19 -15.32
N PHE A 211 -3.92 -1.75 -14.82
CA PHE A 211 -5.26 -1.45 -15.29
C PHE A 211 -6.19 -1.08 -14.14
N ILE A 212 -7.28 -0.39 -14.46
CA ILE A 212 -8.37 -0.03 -13.55
C ILE A 212 -9.70 -0.54 -14.10
N CYS A 213 -10.54 -1.11 -13.24
CA CYS A 213 -11.88 -1.59 -13.58
C CYS A 213 -12.77 -1.66 -12.32
N ALA A 214 -14.06 -1.99 -12.50
CA ALA A 214 -14.88 -2.41 -11.38
C ALA A 214 -14.31 -3.68 -10.74
N THR A 215 -14.35 -3.78 -9.42
CA THR A 215 -13.71 -4.86 -8.64
C THR A 215 -14.21 -6.25 -9.06
N GLU A 216 -15.48 -6.39 -9.40
CA GLU A 216 -16.07 -7.63 -9.89
C GLU A 216 -15.48 -8.12 -11.21
N HIS A 217 -14.89 -7.22 -12.00
CA HIS A 217 -14.33 -7.52 -13.31
C HIS A 217 -12.84 -7.86 -13.32
N ILE A 218 -12.14 -7.79 -12.17
CA ILE A 218 -10.69 -8.02 -12.08
C ILE A 218 -10.28 -9.33 -12.77
N LYS A 219 -10.91 -10.46 -12.41
CA LYS A 219 -10.55 -11.78 -12.95
C LYS A 219 -10.76 -11.87 -14.46
N ALA A 220 -11.81 -11.26 -14.95
CA ALA A 220 -12.10 -11.24 -16.37
C ALA A 220 -11.03 -10.44 -17.14
N VAL A 221 -10.66 -9.23 -16.66
CA VAL A 221 -9.59 -8.43 -17.28
C VAL A 221 -8.24 -9.15 -17.20
N MET A 222 -7.92 -9.79 -16.07
CA MET A 222 -6.69 -10.58 -15.95
C MET A 222 -6.62 -11.71 -16.95
N SER A 223 -7.78 -12.36 -17.29
CA SER A 223 -7.81 -13.48 -18.25
C SER A 223 -7.44 -13.08 -19.67
N GLU A 224 -7.56 -11.81 -20.04
CA GLU A 224 -7.10 -11.28 -21.32
C GLU A 224 -5.58 -11.13 -21.42
N LEU A 225 -4.92 -10.88 -20.27
CA LEU A 225 -3.50 -10.58 -20.20
C LEU A 225 -2.62 -11.80 -19.85
N GLN A 226 -3.25 -12.80 -19.24
CA GLN A 226 -2.57 -14.02 -18.84
C GLN A 226 -3.56 -15.18 -18.72
N ARG A 227 -3.05 -16.43 -18.82
CA ARG A 227 -3.87 -17.58 -18.44
C ARG A 227 -4.19 -17.50 -16.95
N LEU A 228 -5.48 -17.48 -16.59
CA LEU A 228 -5.89 -17.42 -15.19
C LEU A 228 -5.28 -18.58 -14.40
N GLU A 229 -4.62 -18.23 -13.32
CA GLU A 229 -4.14 -19.20 -12.35
C GLU A 229 -5.36 -19.76 -11.56
N LYS A 230 -5.25 -21.04 -11.18
CA LYS A 230 -6.26 -21.65 -10.30
C LYS A 230 -6.21 -20.98 -8.93
N PRO A 231 -7.35 -20.87 -8.22
CA PRO A 231 -7.34 -20.41 -6.84
C PRO A 231 -6.33 -21.18 -5.99
N TYR A 232 -5.56 -20.47 -5.21
CA TYR A 232 -4.59 -21.07 -4.30
C TYR A 232 -5.33 -21.81 -3.19
N LYS A 233 -4.96 -23.07 -2.97
CA LYS A 233 -5.59 -23.95 -1.98
C LYS A 233 -4.64 -24.37 -0.86
N ARG A 234 -3.34 -24.41 -1.14
CA ARG A 234 -2.31 -24.86 -0.20
C ARG A 234 -1.28 -23.76 -0.01
N VAL A 235 -1.25 -23.20 1.17
CA VAL A 235 -0.36 -22.11 1.55
C VAL A 235 0.58 -22.60 2.65
N MET A 236 1.87 -22.37 2.48
CA MET A 236 2.87 -22.61 3.51
C MET A 236 3.46 -21.27 3.96
N ILE A 237 3.41 -21.01 5.26
CA ILE A 237 3.88 -19.77 5.87
C ILE A 237 5.11 -20.08 6.71
N VAL A 238 6.13 -19.23 6.61
CA VAL A 238 7.35 -19.29 7.44
C VAL A 238 7.42 -18.05 8.33
N GLY A 239 7.66 -18.29 9.63
CA GLY A 239 7.68 -17.31 10.69
C GLY A 239 6.38 -17.25 11.46
N GLY A 240 6.48 -17.00 12.78
CA GLY A 240 5.35 -16.93 13.70
C GLY A 240 5.05 -15.50 14.20
N GLY A 241 5.54 -14.48 13.51
CA GLY A 241 5.28 -13.08 13.86
C GLY A 241 3.81 -12.66 13.70
N ASN A 242 3.49 -11.42 14.05
CA ASN A 242 2.11 -10.92 14.00
C ASN A 242 1.52 -10.94 12.59
N VAL A 243 2.32 -10.61 11.56
CA VAL A 243 1.91 -10.69 10.16
C VAL A 243 1.56 -12.13 9.77
N ALA A 244 2.47 -13.07 10.05
CA ALA A 244 2.25 -14.49 9.72
C ALA A 244 1.02 -15.07 10.42
N ALA A 245 0.84 -14.78 11.71
CA ALA A 245 -0.33 -15.18 12.47
C ALA A 245 -1.63 -14.56 11.92
N GLY A 246 -1.60 -13.27 11.54
CA GLY A 246 -2.72 -12.57 10.93
C GLY A 246 -3.11 -13.19 9.59
N VAL A 247 -2.13 -13.40 8.71
CA VAL A 247 -2.33 -14.04 7.40
C VAL A 247 -2.87 -15.47 7.56
N ALA A 248 -2.27 -16.28 8.43
CA ALA A 248 -2.74 -17.63 8.71
C ALA A 248 -4.22 -17.63 9.12
N LYS A 249 -4.59 -16.75 10.06
CA LYS A 249 -5.97 -16.62 10.55
C LYS A 249 -6.95 -16.20 9.45
N CYS A 250 -6.56 -15.29 8.57
CA CYS A 250 -7.40 -14.89 7.44
C CYS A 250 -7.60 -16.01 6.42
N LEU A 251 -6.55 -16.82 6.20
CA LEU A 251 -6.55 -17.85 5.16
C LEU A 251 -7.05 -19.23 5.60
N GLU A 252 -7.01 -19.56 6.89
CA GLU A 252 -7.31 -20.92 7.40
C GLU A 252 -8.73 -21.44 7.13
N ASN A 253 -9.65 -20.53 6.76
CA ASN A 253 -11.03 -20.92 6.38
C ASN A 253 -11.22 -21.11 4.87
N ILE A 254 -10.28 -20.65 4.06
CA ILE A 254 -10.37 -20.68 2.57
C ILE A 254 -9.27 -21.52 1.93
N CYS A 255 -8.15 -21.73 2.65
CA CYS A 255 -7.01 -22.50 2.21
C CYS A 255 -6.60 -23.53 3.27
N THR A 256 -5.91 -24.59 2.85
CA THR A 256 -5.11 -25.41 3.77
C THR A 256 -3.82 -24.66 4.07
N VAL A 257 -3.64 -24.26 5.32
CA VAL A 257 -2.49 -23.47 5.77
C VAL A 257 -1.58 -24.31 6.64
N LYS A 258 -0.29 -24.34 6.31
CA LYS A 258 0.80 -24.86 7.14
C LYS A 258 1.68 -23.70 7.56
N LEU A 259 2.09 -23.65 8.82
CA LEU A 259 2.96 -22.60 9.36
C LEU A 259 4.17 -23.25 10.04
N ILE A 260 5.37 -22.83 9.65
CA ILE A 260 6.64 -23.28 10.22
C ILE A 260 7.22 -22.15 11.07
N GLU A 261 7.50 -22.42 12.35
CA GLU A 261 8.10 -21.47 13.30
C GLU A 261 9.29 -22.14 14.01
N ARG A 262 10.41 -21.39 14.09
CA ARG A 262 11.68 -21.89 14.68
C ARG A 262 11.74 -21.77 16.20
N ASP A 263 10.87 -20.97 16.81
CA ASP A 263 10.73 -20.84 18.25
C ASP A 263 9.63 -21.76 18.75
N GLU A 264 9.99 -22.69 19.63
CA GLU A 264 9.06 -23.73 20.11
C GLU A 264 7.91 -23.17 20.93
N GLU A 265 8.19 -22.20 21.82
CA GLU A 265 7.15 -21.58 22.66
C GLU A 265 6.15 -20.82 21.78
N ARG A 266 6.69 -20.11 20.78
CA ARG A 266 5.87 -19.38 19.81
C ARG A 266 5.04 -20.30 18.93
N ALA A 267 5.60 -21.42 18.47
CA ALA A 267 4.88 -22.43 17.70
C ALA A 267 3.71 -23.02 18.50
N ASN A 268 3.93 -23.39 19.77
CA ASN A 268 2.90 -23.90 20.66
C ASN A 268 1.78 -22.87 20.88
N LEU A 269 2.12 -21.61 21.14
CA LEU A 269 1.16 -20.53 21.30
C LEU A 269 0.32 -20.28 20.04
N LEU A 270 0.92 -20.41 18.86
CA LEU A 270 0.20 -20.29 17.60
C LEU A 270 -0.72 -21.47 17.33
N ALA A 271 -0.29 -22.70 17.68
CA ALA A 271 -1.12 -23.90 17.57
C ALA A 271 -2.37 -23.84 18.46
N GLU A 272 -2.30 -23.15 19.61
CA GLU A 272 -3.47 -22.88 20.46
C GLU A 272 -4.41 -21.81 19.88
N LYS A 273 -3.85 -20.78 19.22
CA LYS A 273 -4.61 -19.62 18.73
C LYS A 273 -5.27 -19.82 17.36
N LEU A 274 -4.66 -20.65 16.51
CA LEU A 274 -5.12 -20.90 15.14
C LEU A 274 -5.98 -22.16 15.11
N SER A 275 -7.15 -22.07 14.48
CA SER A 275 -8.16 -23.13 14.58
C SER A 275 -7.97 -24.26 13.56
N LYS A 276 -7.45 -23.96 12.37
CA LYS A 276 -7.32 -24.92 11.24
C LYS A 276 -5.93 -24.95 10.63
N THR A 277 -5.07 -24.02 10.99
CA THR A 277 -3.69 -23.96 10.55
C THR A 277 -2.86 -25.04 11.22
N LEU A 278 -2.12 -25.84 10.43
CA LEU A 278 -1.17 -26.80 10.96
C LEU A 278 0.14 -26.09 11.28
N VAL A 279 0.52 -26.06 12.55
CA VAL A 279 1.74 -25.37 13.01
C VAL A 279 2.82 -26.42 13.26
N PHE A 280 4.01 -26.19 12.69
CA PHE A 280 5.19 -27.02 12.81
C PHE A 280 6.32 -26.25 13.49
N TYR A 281 6.94 -26.86 14.48
CA TYR A 281 8.20 -26.39 15.04
C TYR A 281 9.35 -26.84 14.14
N GLY A 282 10.15 -25.91 13.64
CA GLY A 282 11.30 -26.24 12.80
C GLY A 282 11.86 -25.04 12.05
N ASP A 283 12.93 -25.28 11.32
CA ASP A 283 13.60 -24.28 10.50
C ASP A 283 13.22 -24.46 9.03
N ALA A 284 12.79 -23.39 8.38
CA ALA A 284 12.43 -23.39 6.96
C ALA A 284 13.62 -23.57 6.00
N SER A 285 14.85 -23.56 6.50
CA SER A 285 16.05 -23.96 5.75
C SER A 285 16.29 -25.47 5.73
N ASP A 286 15.56 -26.24 6.54
CA ASP A 286 15.64 -27.70 6.55
C ASP A 286 14.84 -28.29 5.38
N GLN A 287 15.55 -28.81 4.40
CA GLN A 287 14.95 -29.42 3.20
C GLN A 287 14.13 -30.67 3.53
N ASN A 288 14.52 -31.45 4.55
CA ASN A 288 13.78 -32.65 4.93
C ASN A 288 12.40 -32.29 5.47
N LEU A 289 12.33 -31.30 6.37
CA LEU A 289 11.06 -30.78 6.87
C LEU A 289 10.16 -30.28 5.72
N LEU A 290 10.72 -29.53 4.77
CA LEU A 290 9.95 -29.02 3.63
C LEU A 290 9.43 -30.17 2.74
N PHE A 291 10.20 -31.24 2.53
CA PHE A 291 9.77 -32.42 1.77
C PHE A 291 8.72 -33.25 2.53
N GLU A 292 8.90 -33.47 3.83
CA GLU A 292 7.92 -34.16 4.69
C GLU A 292 6.57 -33.43 4.66
N GLU A 293 6.61 -32.10 4.60
CA GLU A 293 5.42 -31.24 4.53
C GLU A 293 4.93 -30.98 3.09
N HIS A 294 5.45 -31.72 2.11
CA HIS A 294 5.02 -31.73 0.72
C HIS A 294 5.12 -30.36 0.03
N ILE A 295 6.27 -29.72 0.12
CA ILE A 295 6.55 -28.41 -0.48
C ILE A 295 6.24 -28.36 -1.99
N GLU A 296 6.45 -29.46 -2.72
CA GLU A 296 6.18 -29.59 -4.16
C GLU A 296 4.69 -29.45 -4.52
N ASN A 297 3.83 -29.62 -3.52
CA ASN A 297 2.37 -29.45 -3.66
C ASN A 297 1.88 -28.08 -3.23
N VAL A 298 2.73 -27.20 -2.70
CA VAL A 298 2.38 -25.88 -2.19
C VAL A 298 2.10 -24.92 -3.36
N ASP A 299 0.94 -24.26 -3.32
CA ASP A 299 0.57 -23.26 -4.32
C ASP A 299 1.30 -21.95 -4.07
N VAL A 300 1.38 -21.51 -2.79
CA VAL A 300 2.08 -20.29 -2.39
C VAL A 300 2.89 -20.53 -1.11
N PHE A 301 4.16 -20.19 -1.17
CA PHE A 301 5.07 -20.14 -0.03
C PHE A 301 5.23 -18.67 0.40
N LEU A 302 4.92 -18.39 1.66
CA LEU A 302 4.98 -17.06 2.26
C LEU A 302 6.09 -17.01 3.30
N SER A 303 7.17 -16.28 3.04
CA SER A 303 8.22 -16.09 4.04
C SER A 303 8.06 -14.74 4.74
N LEU A 304 7.60 -14.78 6.00
CA LEU A 304 7.08 -13.65 6.76
C LEU A 304 7.78 -13.45 8.12
N SER A 305 9.05 -13.85 8.23
CA SER A 305 9.84 -13.59 9.43
C SER A 305 10.33 -12.14 9.47
N SER A 306 10.96 -11.76 10.58
CA SER A 306 11.58 -10.42 10.74
C SER A 306 12.97 -10.30 10.11
N ASP A 307 13.50 -11.39 9.52
CA ASP A 307 14.84 -11.48 8.94
C ASP A 307 14.72 -11.55 7.42
N ASP A 308 15.13 -10.47 6.74
CA ASP A 308 15.03 -10.33 5.29
C ASP A 308 15.84 -11.39 4.55
N GLU A 309 17.05 -11.68 5.03
CA GLU A 309 17.95 -12.67 4.44
C GLU A 309 17.37 -14.09 4.55
N ALA A 310 16.85 -14.44 5.73
CA ALA A 310 16.17 -15.72 5.94
C ALA A 310 14.91 -15.84 5.06
N ASN A 311 14.14 -14.75 4.92
CA ASN A 311 12.97 -14.73 4.05
C ASN A 311 13.33 -14.98 2.59
N ILE A 312 14.38 -14.32 2.08
CA ILE A 312 14.85 -14.50 0.70
C ILE A 312 15.34 -15.93 0.49
N MET A 313 16.20 -16.44 1.38
CA MET A 313 16.82 -17.76 1.23
C MET A 313 15.79 -18.88 1.30
N SER A 314 14.87 -18.85 2.26
CA SER A 314 13.81 -19.86 2.38
C SER A 314 12.84 -19.83 1.19
N ALA A 315 12.51 -18.65 0.66
CA ALA A 315 11.68 -18.53 -0.54
C ALA A 315 12.37 -19.10 -1.80
N LEU A 316 13.67 -18.82 -1.99
CA LEU A 316 14.45 -19.39 -3.09
C LEU A 316 14.56 -20.91 -2.97
N LEU A 317 14.77 -21.43 -1.77
CA LEU A 317 14.79 -22.87 -1.49
C LEU A 317 13.42 -23.49 -1.80
N ALA A 318 12.34 -22.93 -1.32
CA ALA A 318 10.99 -23.42 -1.59
C ALA A 318 10.67 -23.47 -3.10
N LYS A 319 11.05 -22.43 -3.86
CA LYS A 319 10.92 -22.43 -5.33
C LYS A 319 11.73 -23.56 -5.98
N ARG A 320 12.95 -23.77 -5.55
CA ARG A 320 13.81 -24.86 -6.03
C ARG A 320 13.23 -26.25 -5.73
N LEU A 321 12.55 -26.40 -4.59
CA LEU A 321 11.91 -27.64 -4.16
C LEU A 321 10.51 -27.86 -4.75
N GLY A 322 9.99 -26.92 -5.54
CA GLY A 322 8.77 -27.09 -6.32
C GLY A 322 7.56 -26.27 -5.91
N ALA A 323 7.68 -25.37 -4.92
CA ALA A 323 6.61 -24.40 -4.62
C ALA A 323 6.29 -23.55 -5.86
N LYS A 324 4.99 -23.41 -6.18
CA LYS A 324 4.58 -22.76 -7.43
C LYS A 324 4.84 -21.27 -7.42
N LYS A 325 4.55 -20.61 -6.29
CA LYS A 325 4.78 -19.18 -6.07
C LYS A 325 5.50 -18.96 -4.75
N ALA A 326 6.31 -17.91 -4.68
CA ALA A 326 6.95 -17.46 -3.47
C ALA A 326 6.72 -15.97 -3.28
N MET A 327 6.24 -15.58 -2.08
CA MET A 327 6.10 -14.21 -1.65
C MET A 327 6.97 -13.99 -0.42
N VAL A 328 7.64 -12.84 -0.35
CA VAL A 328 8.54 -12.51 0.76
C VAL A 328 8.18 -11.17 1.38
N LEU A 329 8.30 -11.11 2.71
CA LEU A 329 8.25 -9.86 3.45
C LEU A 329 9.68 -9.29 3.50
N ILE A 330 9.85 -8.05 3.06
CA ILE A 330 11.13 -7.34 3.05
C ILE A 330 10.98 -5.98 3.72
N GLN A 331 11.85 -5.74 4.70
CA GLN A 331 11.88 -4.47 5.43
C GLN A 331 12.84 -3.46 4.77
N ARG A 332 13.98 -3.92 4.24
CA ARG A 332 15.00 -3.06 3.63
C ARG A 332 14.75 -2.85 2.15
N ILE A 333 14.45 -1.62 1.74
CA ILE A 333 14.17 -1.27 0.33
C ILE A 333 15.31 -1.71 -0.61
N ALA A 334 16.55 -1.66 -0.18
CA ALA A 334 17.70 -2.08 -0.98
C ALA A 334 17.58 -3.55 -1.48
N TYR A 335 17.01 -4.43 -0.66
CA TYR A 335 16.82 -5.84 -1.06
C TYR A 335 15.67 -6.02 -2.05
N ILE A 336 14.65 -5.16 -2.00
CA ILE A 336 13.55 -5.20 -2.97
C ILE A 336 14.10 -5.05 -4.39
N ASN A 337 14.96 -4.06 -4.60
CA ASN A 337 15.56 -3.80 -5.92
C ASN A 337 16.48 -4.95 -6.38
N LEU A 338 17.14 -5.65 -5.45
CA LEU A 338 18.05 -6.76 -5.76
C LEU A 338 17.31 -8.01 -6.22
N ILE A 339 16.16 -8.33 -5.60
CA ILE A 339 15.43 -9.58 -5.86
C ILE A 339 14.32 -9.42 -6.90
N GLN A 340 13.98 -8.20 -7.28
CA GLN A 340 12.96 -7.90 -8.25
C GLN A 340 13.33 -8.45 -9.63
N GLY A 341 12.44 -9.24 -10.25
CA GLY A 341 12.67 -9.88 -11.55
C GLY A 341 13.42 -11.21 -11.48
N GLY A 342 13.76 -11.70 -10.26
CA GLY A 342 14.36 -13.01 -10.01
C GLY A 342 13.34 -14.14 -9.84
N SER A 343 13.72 -15.17 -9.10
CA SER A 343 12.88 -16.35 -8.82
C SER A 343 11.78 -16.12 -7.79
N ILE A 344 11.79 -14.99 -7.07
CA ILE A 344 10.75 -14.59 -6.12
C ILE A 344 9.65 -13.87 -6.89
N ASP A 345 8.42 -14.31 -6.72
CA ASP A 345 7.29 -13.82 -7.52
C ASP A 345 6.78 -12.48 -7.02
N ILE A 346 6.66 -12.30 -5.70
CA ILE A 346 6.10 -11.09 -5.08
C ILE A 346 6.90 -10.70 -3.84
N VAL A 347 7.13 -9.40 -3.71
CA VAL A 347 7.74 -8.79 -2.53
C VAL A 347 6.72 -7.86 -1.87
N VAL A 348 6.51 -8.02 -0.56
CA VAL A 348 5.64 -7.18 0.26
C VAL A 348 6.48 -6.43 1.27
N SER A 349 6.26 -5.13 1.42
CA SER A 349 7.02 -4.28 2.32
C SER A 349 6.13 -3.56 3.33
N PRO A 350 6.28 -3.87 4.64
CA PRO A 350 5.56 -3.16 5.69
C PRO A 350 5.81 -1.65 5.69
N GLN A 351 7.03 -1.24 5.33
CA GLN A 351 7.38 0.15 5.21
C GLN A 351 6.57 0.85 4.11
N GLN A 352 6.49 0.26 2.92
CA GLN A 352 5.74 0.84 1.81
C GLN A 352 4.23 0.87 2.07
N ALA A 353 3.68 -0.20 2.66
CA ALA A 353 2.28 -0.25 3.06
C ALA A 353 1.95 0.87 4.07
N THR A 354 2.84 1.08 5.07
CA THR A 354 2.69 2.14 6.06
C THR A 354 2.76 3.53 5.44
N ILE A 355 3.71 3.77 4.53
CA ILE A 355 3.85 5.06 3.84
C ILE A 355 2.62 5.34 2.98
N SER A 356 2.12 4.35 2.23
CA SER A 356 0.87 4.51 1.45
C SER A 356 -0.29 4.95 2.32
N ALA A 357 -0.49 4.29 3.46
CA ALA A 357 -1.56 4.64 4.38
C ALA A 357 -1.39 6.04 4.98
N LEU A 358 -0.16 6.41 5.38
CA LEU A 358 0.15 7.74 5.93
C LEU A 358 -0.07 8.85 4.90
N LEU A 359 0.33 8.65 3.65
CA LEU A 359 0.13 9.62 2.58
C LEU A 359 -1.35 9.95 2.39
N GLY A 360 -2.26 8.99 2.55
CA GLY A 360 -3.69 9.23 2.48
C GLY A 360 -4.20 10.29 3.47
N TYR A 361 -3.58 10.40 4.63
CA TYR A 361 -3.95 11.36 5.66
C TYR A 361 -3.22 12.71 5.55
N VAL A 362 -2.10 12.76 4.83
CA VAL A 362 -1.30 13.97 4.65
C VAL A 362 -1.74 14.77 3.43
N ARG A 363 -2.43 14.13 2.48
CA ARG A 363 -2.88 14.77 1.23
C ARG A 363 -3.88 15.89 1.50
N LYS A 364 -3.78 16.96 0.71
CA LYS A 364 -4.70 18.10 0.78
C LYS A 364 -5.98 17.83 -0.02
N GLY A 365 -7.10 18.36 0.46
CA GLY A 365 -8.41 18.11 -0.14
C GLY A 365 -9.10 16.89 0.46
N ASP A 366 -10.21 16.47 -0.12
CA ASP A 366 -10.97 15.31 0.35
C ASP A 366 -10.41 14.00 -0.26
N VAL A 367 -9.15 13.68 0.07
CA VAL A 367 -8.49 12.45 -0.33
C VAL A 367 -8.94 11.32 0.59
N LYS A 368 -9.55 10.30 0.02
CA LYS A 368 -10.07 9.14 0.76
C LYS A 368 -9.08 7.99 0.83
N ASN A 369 -8.28 7.81 -0.21
CA ASN A 369 -7.33 6.70 -0.27
C ASN A 369 -6.13 7.04 -1.16
N VAL A 370 -4.96 6.53 -0.78
CA VAL A 370 -3.73 6.61 -1.58
C VAL A 370 -3.11 5.23 -1.64
N ALA A 371 -2.72 4.79 -2.81
CA ALA A 371 -1.96 3.56 -2.99
C ALA A 371 -0.67 3.86 -3.76
N THR A 372 0.47 3.55 -3.15
CA THR A 372 1.73 3.54 -3.88
C THR A 372 1.80 2.28 -4.74
N LEU A 373 2.14 2.46 -6.00
CA LEU A 373 2.21 1.40 -6.98
C LEU A 373 3.66 1.12 -7.35
N ARG A 374 3.95 -0.16 -7.65
CA ARG A 374 5.26 -0.58 -8.13
C ARG A 374 6.40 -0.10 -7.24
N HIS A 375 6.30 -0.39 -5.94
CA HIS A 375 7.29 -0.02 -4.92
C HIS A 375 7.61 1.48 -4.86
N GLY A 376 6.57 2.32 -5.08
CA GLY A 376 6.69 3.76 -4.92
C GLY A 376 7.06 4.54 -6.18
N ILE A 377 7.11 3.91 -7.36
CA ILE A 377 7.38 4.58 -8.64
C ILE A 377 6.18 5.41 -9.09
N ALA A 378 4.97 4.88 -8.94
CA ALA A 378 3.72 5.53 -9.29
C ALA A 378 2.78 5.59 -8.09
N GLU A 379 1.75 6.41 -8.18
CA GLU A 379 0.75 6.60 -7.13
C GLU A 379 -0.66 6.60 -7.73
N ALA A 380 -1.61 6.06 -6.98
CA ALA A 380 -3.02 6.19 -7.29
C ALA A 380 -3.72 6.88 -6.12
N ILE A 381 -4.54 7.88 -6.41
CA ILE A 381 -5.22 8.70 -5.41
C ILE A 381 -6.71 8.66 -5.68
N GLU A 382 -7.51 8.50 -4.63
CA GLU A 382 -8.95 8.70 -4.63
C GLU A 382 -9.28 10.04 -4.02
N ILE A 383 -9.88 10.94 -4.78
CA ILE A 383 -10.29 12.27 -4.35
C ILE A 383 -11.78 12.43 -4.61
N VAL A 384 -12.53 13.01 -3.64
CA VAL A 384 -13.93 13.37 -3.84
C VAL A 384 -14.02 14.75 -4.48
N ALA A 385 -14.82 14.87 -5.52
CA ALA A 385 -15.06 16.12 -6.22
C ALA A 385 -16.13 16.92 -5.48
N HIS A 386 -15.83 18.20 -5.15
CA HIS A 386 -16.73 19.09 -4.43
C HIS A 386 -17.00 20.39 -5.18
N GLY A 387 -18.17 20.98 -4.90
CA GLY A 387 -18.60 22.25 -5.44
C GLY A 387 -19.44 22.12 -6.71
N ASP A 388 -19.67 23.21 -7.39
CA ASP A 388 -20.42 23.30 -8.63
C ASP A 388 -19.57 23.86 -9.79
N GLU A 389 -20.17 24.07 -10.97
CA GLU A 389 -19.48 24.60 -12.16
C GLU A 389 -18.80 25.97 -11.93
N SER A 390 -19.28 26.76 -10.94
CA SER A 390 -18.76 28.10 -10.64
C SER A 390 -17.65 28.11 -9.60
N THR A 391 -17.64 27.13 -8.70
CA THR A 391 -16.75 27.06 -7.54
C THR A 391 -15.68 25.98 -7.66
N SER A 392 -15.87 25.01 -8.55
CA SER A 392 -14.95 23.88 -8.77
C SER A 392 -14.19 24.02 -10.08
N ASN A 393 -12.93 23.60 -10.08
CA ASN A 393 -12.16 23.49 -11.30
C ASN A 393 -12.40 22.18 -12.07
N VAL A 394 -13.13 21.22 -11.48
CA VAL A 394 -13.35 19.87 -12.04
C VAL A 394 -14.84 19.56 -12.21
N VAL A 395 -15.72 19.96 -11.29
CA VAL A 395 -17.17 19.68 -11.37
C VAL A 395 -17.79 20.40 -12.58
N GLY A 396 -18.68 19.73 -13.30
CA GLY A 396 -19.31 20.23 -14.53
C GLY A 396 -18.43 20.16 -15.77
N ARG A 397 -17.14 19.77 -15.64
CA ARG A 397 -16.20 19.73 -16.77
C ARG A 397 -16.01 18.32 -17.29
N LYS A 398 -15.84 18.20 -18.61
CA LYS A 398 -15.44 16.93 -19.23
C LYS A 398 -13.97 16.62 -18.90
N ILE A 399 -13.66 15.37 -18.62
CA ILE A 399 -12.29 14.94 -18.34
C ILE A 399 -11.31 15.33 -19.47
N GLY A 400 -11.78 15.33 -20.73
CA GLY A 400 -10.95 15.74 -21.88
C GLY A 400 -10.62 17.23 -21.94
N GLU A 401 -11.30 18.08 -21.15
CA GLU A 401 -11.08 19.52 -21.05
C GLU A 401 -10.16 19.90 -19.88
N LEU A 402 -9.95 18.97 -18.94
CA LEU A 402 -9.08 19.20 -17.79
C LEU A 402 -7.60 19.23 -18.25
N ARG A 403 -6.87 20.22 -17.74
CA ARG A 403 -5.42 20.31 -17.94
C ARG A 403 -4.72 19.47 -16.90
N LEU A 404 -4.52 18.18 -17.22
CA LEU A 404 -3.81 17.26 -16.32
C LEU A 404 -2.29 17.31 -16.64
N PRO A 405 -1.43 17.25 -15.59
CA PRO A 405 0.01 17.11 -15.76
C PRO A 405 0.37 15.85 -16.57
N MET A 406 1.53 15.90 -17.25
CA MET A 406 1.99 14.76 -18.02
C MET A 406 2.19 13.52 -17.14
N GLY A 407 1.67 12.35 -17.59
CA GLY A 407 1.73 11.12 -16.82
C GLY A 407 0.62 10.96 -15.79
N THR A 408 -0.36 11.87 -15.76
CA THR A 408 -1.55 11.78 -14.91
C THR A 408 -2.76 11.33 -15.73
N ILE A 409 -3.52 10.39 -15.20
CA ILE A 409 -4.70 9.82 -15.86
C ILE A 409 -5.82 9.66 -14.81
N ILE A 410 -6.97 10.29 -15.06
CA ILE A 410 -8.19 9.94 -14.34
C ILE A 410 -8.66 8.60 -14.89
N GLY A 411 -8.68 7.56 -14.06
CA GLY A 411 -8.91 6.18 -14.49
C GLY A 411 -10.37 5.75 -14.44
N ALA A 412 -11.01 6.01 -13.33
CA ALA A 412 -12.42 5.68 -13.07
C ALA A 412 -12.99 6.65 -12.04
N LEU A 413 -14.31 6.70 -11.95
CA LEU A 413 -15.02 7.37 -10.86
C LEU A 413 -16.18 6.50 -10.37
N LEU A 414 -16.54 6.67 -9.10
CA LEU A 414 -17.74 6.11 -8.51
C LEU A 414 -18.74 7.25 -8.31
N ARG A 415 -19.90 7.11 -8.93
CA ARG A 415 -21.05 8.03 -8.81
C ARG A 415 -22.20 7.28 -8.18
N GLY A 416 -22.55 7.61 -6.95
CA GLY A 416 -23.49 6.80 -6.18
C GLY A 416 -23.02 5.35 -6.08
N ASN A 417 -23.67 4.44 -6.79
CA ASN A 417 -23.29 3.03 -6.84
C ASN A 417 -22.66 2.61 -8.18
N ASP A 418 -22.53 3.50 -9.14
CA ASP A 418 -22.09 3.17 -10.48
C ASP A 418 -20.59 3.44 -10.67
N VAL A 419 -19.87 2.41 -11.10
CA VAL A 419 -18.46 2.54 -11.49
C VAL A 419 -18.40 2.96 -12.96
N ILE A 420 -17.81 4.12 -13.21
CA ILE A 420 -17.64 4.69 -14.54
C ILE A 420 -16.16 4.71 -14.88
N VAL A 421 -15.72 3.85 -15.79
CA VAL A 421 -14.37 3.90 -16.34
C VAL A 421 -14.28 5.10 -17.28
N THR A 422 -13.35 5.99 -17.02
CA THR A 422 -13.37 7.32 -17.60
C THR A 422 -12.91 7.36 -19.05
N ARG A 423 -13.59 8.22 -19.84
CA ARG A 423 -13.25 8.61 -21.20
C ARG A 423 -13.32 10.14 -21.30
N ARG A 424 -12.79 10.70 -22.38
CA ARG A 424 -12.72 12.16 -22.55
C ARG A 424 -14.06 12.90 -22.40
N GLN A 425 -15.19 12.22 -22.71
CA GLN A 425 -16.54 12.80 -22.68
C GLN A 425 -17.22 12.75 -21.31
N VAL A 426 -16.67 11.97 -20.37
CA VAL A 426 -17.24 11.85 -19.02
C VAL A 426 -17.12 13.20 -18.32
N VAL A 427 -18.22 13.68 -17.77
CA VAL A 427 -18.31 14.89 -16.96
C VAL A 427 -18.18 14.48 -15.50
N ILE A 428 -17.39 15.22 -14.73
CA ILE A 428 -17.28 15.03 -13.27
C ILE A 428 -18.44 15.76 -12.60
N GLU A 429 -19.10 15.10 -11.66
CA GLU A 429 -20.21 15.65 -10.88
C GLU A 429 -19.81 15.76 -9.39
N GLU A 430 -20.53 16.60 -8.64
CA GLU A 430 -20.33 16.73 -7.21
C GLU A 430 -20.54 15.39 -6.51
N GLY A 431 -19.65 15.05 -5.57
CA GLY A 431 -19.67 13.79 -4.82
C GLY A 431 -19.08 12.60 -5.56
N ASP A 432 -18.59 12.77 -6.79
CA ASP A 432 -17.88 11.71 -7.48
C ASP A 432 -16.57 11.35 -6.73
N HIS A 433 -16.37 10.07 -6.46
CA HIS A 433 -15.08 9.55 -6.01
C HIS A 433 -14.19 9.28 -7.22
N VAL A 434 -13.24 10.16 -7.45
CA VAL A 434 -12.39 10.14 -8.65
C VAL A 434 -11.07 9.44 -8.36
N VAL A 435 -10.77 8.35 -9.10
CA VAL A 435 -9.51 7.60 -8.96
C VAL A 435 -8.53 8.04 -10.05
N ILE A 436 -7.40 8.58 -9.62
CA ILE A 436 -6.37 9.21 -10.45
C ILE A 436 -5.08 8.41 -10.33
N TYR A 437 -4.47 8.08 -11.46
CA TYR A 437 -3.15 7.48 -11.54
C TYR A 437 -2.11 8.57 -11.89
N LEU A 438 -1.00 8.58 -11.16
CA LEU A 438 0.15 9.47 -11.36
C LEU A 438 1.41 8.63 -11.57
N SER A 439 2.03 8.77 -12.73
CA SER A 439 3.32 8.12 -13.01
C SER A 439 4.52 8.87 -12.39
N ASP A 440 4.31 10.12 -11.96
CA ASP A 440 5.30 10.95 -11.26
C ASP A 440 4.61 11.63 -10.07
N LYS A 441 5.11 11.38 -8.86
CA LYS A 441 4.60 11.94 -7.61
C LYS A 441 4.71 13.47 -7.53
N LYS A 442 5.62 14.08 -8.28
CA LYS A 442 5.77 15.53 -8.35
C LYS A 442 4.51 16.24 -8.84
N ASN A 443 3.63 15.52 -9.52
CA ASN A 443 2.36 16.04 -10.03
C ASN A 443 1.25 16.08 -8.97
N VAL A 444 1.44 15.49 -7.79
CA VAL A 444 0.42 15.42 -6.73
C VAL A 444 -0.06 16.80 -6.30
N PRO A 445 0.81 17.79 -5.98
CA PRO A 445 0.34 19.11 -5.54
C PRO A 445 -0.54 19.83 -6.58
N GLU A 446 -0.27 19.62 -7.88
CA GLU A 446 -1.06 20.21 -8.96
C GLU A 446 -2.45 19.55 -9.03
N ILE A 447 -2.54 18.25 -8.81
CA ILE A 447 -3.83 17.53 -8.76
C ILE A 447 -4.62 17.91 -7.52
N GLU A 448 -4.00 17.98 -6.34
CA GLU A 448 -4.65 18.45 -5.13
C GLU A 448 -5.25 19.85 -5.33
N LYS A 449 -4.47 20.79 -5.89
CA LYS A 449 -4.93 22.14 -6.21
C LYS A 449 -6.07 22.15 -7.22
N LEU A 450 -6.06 21.26 -8.21
CA LEU A 450 -7.11 21.16 -9.21
C LEU A 450 -8.45 20.74 -8.60
N PHE A 451 -8.44 19.87 -7.59
CA PHE A 451 -9.63 19.36 -6.90
C PHE A 451 -10.04 20.19 -5.67
N GLN A 452 -9.24 21.16 -5.25
CA GLN A 452 -9.66 22.11 -4.19
C GLN A 452 -10.71 23.06 -4.73
N PRO A 453 -11.86 23.23 -4.02
CA PRO A 453 -12.82 24.27 -4.35
C PRO A 453 -12.17 25.66 -4.17
N SER A 454 -12.62 26.63 -4.95
CA SER A 454 -12.15 28.03 -4.82
C SER A 454 -12.50 28.59 -3.44
N ALA A 455 -11.65 29.47 -2.89
CA ALA A 455 -11.71 30.00 -1.52
C ALA A 455 -13.02 30.77 -1.12
N PHE A 456 -14.00 30.80 -1.99
CA PHE A 456 -15.32 31.39 -1.72
C PHE A 456 -16.36 30.41 -1.15
N PHE A 457 -15.95 29.20 -0.78
CA PHE A 457 -16.83 28.12 -0.30
C PHE A 457 -16.70 27.83 1.20
N ILE A 458 -16.16 28.76 1.97
CA ILE A 458 -16.11 28.67 3.46
C ILE A 458 -17.15 29.63 4.05
#